data_d13937c61fd68f67b94a3f9a0897e00c
#
_entry.id   d13937c61fd68f67b94a3f9a0897e00c
#
_cell.length_a   1.000
_cell.length_b   1.000
_cell.length_c   1.000
_cell.angle_alpha   90.00
_cell.angle_beta   90.00
_cell.angle_gamma   90.00
#
_symmetry.space_group_name_H-M   'P 1'
#
loop_
_entity.id
_entity.type
_entity.pdbx_description
1 polymer ?
#
loop_
_entity_poly.entity_id
_entity_poly.type
_entity_poly.pdbx_seq_one_letter_code
_entity_poly.pdbx_strand_id
1 'polypeptide(L)'
;MLHPFARPLYVMLKPAGASCNLRCQYCYYLEKASLYPQSPMVMSDELLQTFIRQYIEAQTMPQVLFTWHGGEPLLRPLSFYRRALQLQKLYSRGRQIDNCLQTNGLLLTDEWCEFLAENQFLVGISIDGPENIHDHYRRDVAGQGTFARVMKAIRLLQKHGVEWNAMAVVTNNSMYHPQEFYRFFKDIGCQYLQFTPIVERERHRPWQLTDASVTAEGWGHFLCGVYDEWVRHDVGRIFVQLFDAVLSNWVGQQPGICSLSAMCGHVAVMEWNGDVYSCDHFVFPEYKLGNINNHSLTEMMYGQQQRHFSSMKTTFPRQCHECRYLTTCYGECPKNRFITDRYDNPGLNYLCNGYRQFFNHVASDIDFMAAELRAGRAPSNILLR
;
A
#
# COMPACT_ATOMS: atom_id res chain seq x y z
N MET A 1 27.27 -3.45 -14.57
CA MET A 1 27.34 -2.73 -13.29
C MET A 1 26.18 -1.75 -13.24
N LEU A 2 25.45 -1.68 -12.13
CA LEU A 2 24.40 -0.67 -11.94
C LEU A 2 25.04 0.72 -11.87
N HIS A 3 24.34 1.73 -12.43
CA HIS A 3 24.77 3.12 -12.31
C HIS A 3 24.76 3.50 -10.82
N PRO A 4 25.80 4.19 -10.27
CA PRO A 4 25.89 4.50 -8.84
C PRO A 4 24.73 5.37 -8.30
N PHE A 5 24.00 6.02 -9.18
CA PHE A 5 22.79 6.79 -8.86
C PHE A 5 21.48 6.04 -9.21
N ALA A 6 21.55 4.73 -9.48
CA ALA A 6 20.34 3.95 -9.67
C ALA A 6 19.52 3.98 -8.39
N ARG A 7 18.20 4.26 -8.53
CA ARG A 7 17.29 4.28 -7.38
C ARG A 7 17.09 2.87 -6.85
N PRO A 8 16.92 2.68 -5.53
CA PRO A 8 16.54 1.38 -5.00
C PRO A 8 15.23 0.95 -5.66
N LEU A 9 15.15 -0.30 -6.03
CA LEU A 9 13.94 -0.88 -6.59
C LEU A 9 13.20 -1.69 -5.53
N TYR A 10 11.88 -1.65 -5.59
CA TYR A 10 11.00 -2.46 -4.75
C TYR A 10 10.19 -3.39 -5.63
N VAL A 11 10.14 -4.65 -5.26
CA VAL A 11 9.30 -5.64 -5.92
C VAL A 11 8.47 -6.34 -4.87
N MET A 12 7.16 -6.12 -4.92
CA MET A 12 6.20 -6.84 -4.12
C MET A 12 6.07 -8.26 -4.65
N LEU A 13 6.21 -9.26 -3.80
CA LEU A 13 6.17 -10.66 -4.19
C LEU A 13 4.83 -11.29 -3.83
N LYS A 14 4.23 -12.00 -4.80
CA LYS A 14 2.96 -12.71 -4.64
C LYS A 14 3.15 -14.23 -4.75
N PRO A 15 3.60 -14.88 -3.67
CA PRO A 15 3.99 -16.30 -3.72
C PRO A 15 2.82 -17.27 -3.88
N ALA A 16 1.58 -16.80 -3.60
CA ALA A 16 0.33 -17.53 -3.82
C ALA A 16 -0.54 -16.88 -4.92
N GLY A 17 0.01 -15.94 -5.71
CA GLY A 17 -0.70 -15.22 -6.75
C GLY A 17 -1.98 -14.56 -6.22
N ALA A 18 -3.09 -14.73 -6.96
CA ALA A 18 -4.41 -14.23 -6.59
C ALA A 18 -5.20 -15.15 -5.64
N SER A 19 -4.63 -16.29 -5.24
CA SER A 19 -5.30 -17.23 -4.32
C SER A 19 -5.53 -16.58 -2.96
N CYS A 20 -6.76 -16.65 -2.45
CA CYS A 20 -7.13 -16.08 -1.14
C CYS A 20 -8.22 -16.94 -0.47
N ASN A 21 -8.20 -17.00 0.85
CA ASN A 21 -9.24 -17.61 1.67
C ASN A 21 -10.43 -16.67 1.96
N LEU A 22 -10.38 -15.42 1.43
CA LEU A 22 -11.46 -14.44 1.48
C LEU A 22 -12.01 -14.11 0.09
N ARG A 23 -13.19 -13.51 0.07
CA ARG A 23 -13.85 -12.91 -1.10
C ARG A 23 -14.37 -11.51 -0.79
N CYS A 24 -13.47 -10.61 -0.38
CA CYS A 24 -13.83 -9.22 -0.15
C CYS A 24 -14.40 -8.59 -1.43
N GLN A 25 -15.62 -8.06 -1.38
CA GLN A 25 -16.37 -7.63 -2.58
C GLN A 25 -15.70 -6.48 -3.35
N TYR A 26 -14.90 -5.66 -2.67
CA TYR A 26 -14.14 -4.56 -3.28
C TYR A 26 -12.75 -4.97 -3.75
N CYS A 27 -12.33 -6.25 -3.61
CA CYS A 27 -10.96 -6.64 -3.87
C CYS A 27 -10.62 -6.56 -5.36
N TYR A 28 -9.79 -5.59 -5.73
CA TYR A 28 -9.29 -5.39 -7.10
C TYR A 28 -8.51 -6.61 -7.63
N TYR A 29 -8.05 -7.49 -6.73
CA TYR A 29 -7.28 -8.66 -7.10
C TYR A 29 -8.14 -9.86 -7.54
N LEU A 30 -9.44 -9.83 -7.28
CA LEU A 30 -10.35 -10.92 -7.72
C LEU A 30 -10.39 -11.08 -9.24
N GLU A 31 -10.32 -10.00 -10.00
CA GLU A 31 -10.28 -10.07 -11.45
C GLU A 31 -8.93 -10.57 -12.00
N LYS A 32 -7.83 -10.38 -11.25
CA LYS A 32 -6.49 -10.83 -11.65
C LYS A 32 -6.37 -12.36 -11.70
N ALA A 33 -7.19 -13.08 -10.93
CA ALA A 33 -7.28 -14.53 -11.01
C ALA A 33 -7.62 -15.04 -12.42
N SER A 34 -8.37 -14.25 -13.19
CA SER A 34 -8.72 -14.60 -14.57
C SER A 34 -7.54 -14.53 -15.55
N LEU A 35 -6.48 -13.81 -15.22
CA LEU A 35 -5.25 -13.73 -16.03
C LEU A 35 -4.41 -15.02 -15.90
N TYR A 36 -4.63 -15.76 -14.82
CA TYR A 36 -3.89 -16.97 -14.48
C TYR A 36 -4.85 -18.11 -14.18
N PRO A 37 -5.44 -18.76 -15.22
CA PRO A 37 -6.42 -19.83 -15.04
C PRO A 37 -5.83 -21.10 -14.43
N GLN A 38 -4.51 -21.19 -14.29
CA GLN A 38 -3.81 -22.35 -13.74
C GLN A 38 -3.92 -22.36 -12.20
N SER A 39 -4.28 -23.50 -11.66
CA SER A 39 -4.35 -23.74 -10.22
C SER A 39 -3.58 -25.03 -9.90
N PRO A 40 -2.83 -25.09 -8.76
CA PRO A 40 -2.64 -24.03 -7.76
C PRO A 40 -1.64 -22.96 -8.21
N MET A 41 -1.86 -21.70 -7.80
CA MET A 41 -0.91 -20.59 -7.99
C MET A 41 0.14 -20.65 -6.89
N VAL A 42 1.21 -21.42 -7.13
CA VAL A 42 2.23 -21.73 -6.12
C VAL A 42 3.61 -21.45 -6.68
N MET A 43 4.35 -20.53 -6.06
CA MET A 43 5.73 -20.25 -6.40
C MET A 43 6.62 -21.44 -6.08
N SER A 44 7.48 -21.86 -7.04
CA SER A 44 8.45 -22.94 -6.82
C SER A 44 9.65 -22.44 -5.99
N ASP A 45 10.42 -23.40 -5.42
CA ASP A 45 11.64 -23.09 -4.65
C ASP A 45 12.74 -22.50 -5.55
N GLU A 46 12.86 -23.00 -6.78
CA GLU A 46 13.82 -22.50 -7.78
C GLU A 46 13.53 -21.05 -8.16
N LEU A 47 12.24 -20.71 -8.34
CA LEU A 47 11.81 -19.35 -8.65
C LEU A 47 12.06 -18.41 -7.45
N LEU A 48 11.74 -18.87 -6.23
CA LEU A 48 12.01 -18.13 -5.01
C LEU A 48 13.52 -17.82 -4.88
N GLN A 49 14.38 -18.81 -5.11
CA GLN A 49 15.84 -18.63 -5.09
C GLN A 49 16.31 -17.64 -6.16
N THR A 50 15.79 -17.75 -7.38
CA THR A 50 16.12 -16.86 -8.50
C THR A 50 15.73 -15.42 -8.15
N PHE A 51 14.52 -15.22 -7.63
CA PHE A 51 14.05 -13.91 -7.21
C PHE A 51 14.91 -13.31 -6.10
N ILE A 52 15.13 -14.02 -5.00
CA ILE A 52 15.87 -13.50 -3.84
C ILE A 52 17.29 -13.10 -4.27
N ARG A 53 17.98 -13.94 -5.04
CA ARG A 53 19.32 -13.66 -5.55
C ARG A 53 19.31 -12.38 -6.41
N GLN A 54 18.48 -12.32 -7.46
CA GLN A 54 18.44 -11.18 -8.37
C GLN A 54 17.99 -9.89 -7.66
N TYR A 55 17.03 -10.00 -6.74
CA TYR A 55 16.50 -8.84 -6.02
C TYR A 55 17.55 -8.20 -5.12
N ILE A 56 18.32 -9.01 -4.37
CA ILE A 56 19.43 -8.51 -3.53
C ILE A 56 20.57 -7.96 -4.41
N GLU A 57 20.92 -8.64 -5.51
CA GLU A 57 21.95 -8.18 -6.43
C GLU A 57 21.62 -6.86 -7.12
N ALA A 58 20.34 -6.62 -7.39
CA ALA A 58 19.86 -5.41 -8.03
C ALA A 58 19.78 -4.18 -7.09
N GLN A 59 19.95 -4.36 -5.78
CA GLN A 59 19.88 -3.25 -4.83
C GLN A 59 21.16 -2.43 -4.79
N THR A 60 21.00 -1.12 -4.66
CA THR A 60 22.11 -0.15 -4.50
C THR A 60 22.28 0.30 -3.04
N MET A 61 21.30 0.01 -2.18
CA MET A 61 21.27 0.42 -0.78
C MET A 61 21.79 -0.71 0.14
N PRO A 62 22.33 -0.37 1.33
CA PRO A 62 22.78 -1.37 2.31
C PRO A 62 21.62 -2.13 2.96
N GLN A 63 20.40 -1.61 2.89
CA GLN A 63 19.18 -2.20 3.44
C GLN A 63 18.28 -2.68 2.30
N VAL A 64 17.75 -3.89 2.40
CA VAL A 64 16.86 -4.52 1.40
C VAL A 64 15.58 -4.97 2.08
N LEU A 65 14.46 -4.40 1.66
CA LEU A 65 13.14 -4.74 2.17
C LEU A 65 12.45 -5.75 1.23
N PHE A 66 12.07 -6.88 1.77
CA PHE A 66 11.20 -7.85 1.10
C PHE A 66 9.75 -7.63 1.51
N THR A 67 8.85 -7.54 0.53
CA THR A 67 7.41 -7.35 0.74
C THR A 67 6.66 -8.57 0.24
N TRP A 68 6.08 -9.33 1.16
CA TRP A 68 5.27 -10.51 0.90
C TRP A 68 3.80 -10.13 0.87
N HIS A 69 3.17 -10.35 -0.27
CA HIS A 69 1.79 -9.92 -0.52
C HIS A 69 1.07 -10.97 -1.39
N GLY A 70 -0.08 -10.63 -1.95
CA GLY A 70 -0.80 -11.47 -2.91
C GLY A 70 -2.29 -11.44 -2.69
N GLY A 71 -2.97 -12.51 -2.99
CA GLY A 71 -4.30 -12.79 -2.49
C GLY A 71 -4.20 -12.96 -0.96
N GLU A 72 -3.66 -14.11 -0.52
CA GLU A 72 -3.26 -14.29 0.88
C GLU A 72 -1.89 -15.01 0.93
N PRO A 73 -0.82 -14.33 1.34
CA PRO A 73 0.52 -14.92 1.35
C PRO A 73 0.67 -16.07 2.35
N LEU A 74 -0.10 -16.09 3.44
CA LEU A 74 -0.07 -17.18 4.43
C LEU A 74 -0.71 -18.49 3.94
N LEU A 75 -1.24 -18.54 2.72
CA LEU A 75 -1.53 -19.81 2.03
C LEU A 75 -0.24 -20.58 1.71
N ARG A 76 0.91 -19.91 1.68
CA ARG A 76 2.21 -20.59 1.68
C ARG A 76 2.53 -21.08 3.09
N PRO A 77 3.02 -22.31 3.24
CA PRO A 77 3.35 -22.85 4.56
C PRO A 77 4.56 -22.13 5.19
N LEU A 78 4.69 -22.22 6.50
CA LEU A 78 5.80 -21.62 7.25
C LEU A 78 7.19 -22.09 6.74
N SER A 79 7.30 -23.33 6.25
CA SER A 79 8.52 -23.86 5.65
C SER A 79 8.98 -23.06 4.44
N PHE A 80 8.08 -22.49 3.65
CA PHE A 80 8.40 -21.60 2.53
C PHE A 80 9.13 -20.34 3.03
N TYR A 81 8.64 -19.71 4.10
CA TYR A 81 9.26 -18.51 4.66
C TYR A 81 10.58 -18.81 5.36
N ARG A 82 10.68 -19.97 6.06
CA ARG A 82 11.96 -20.45 6.59
C ARG A 82 13.00 -20.62 5.48
N ARG A 83 12.58 -21.16 4.34
CA ARG A 83 13.45 -21.29 3.15
C ARG A 83 13.82 -19.93 2.58
N ALA A 84 12.88 -18.99 2.50
CA ALA A 84 13.15 -17.62 2.05
C ALA A 84 14.22 -16.94 2.91
N LEU A 85 14.14 -17.03 4.24
CA LEU A 85 15.14 -16.46 5.16
C LEU A 85 16.53 -17.11 4.98
N GLN A 86 16.60 -18.44 4.76
CA GLN A 86 17.87 -19.12 4.46
C GLN A 86 18.50 -18.56 3.18
N LEU A 87 17.72 -18.37 2.12
CA LEU A 87 18.18 -17.82 0.86
C LEU A 87 18.58 -16.33 0.99
N GLN A 88 17.81 -15.53 1.72
CA GLN A 88 18.13 -14.15 2.04
C GLN A 88 19.49 -14.06 2.75
N LYS A 89 19.70 -14.87 3.77
CA LYS A 89 21.00 -14.95 4.48
C LYS A 89 22.14 -15.36 3.56
N LEU A 90 21.92 -16.35 2.69
CA LEU A 90 22.92 -16.83 1.73
C LEU A 90 23.37 -15.73 0.75
N TYR A 91 22.41 -14.93 0.25
CA TYR A 91 22.68 -13.92 -0.77
C TYR A 91 22.84 -12.50 -0.23
N SER A 92 22.72 -12.25 1.07
CA SER A 92 22.71 -10.92 1.69
C SER A 92 23.96 -10.08 1.39
N ARG A 93 25.13 -10.72 1.26
CA ARG A 93 26.42 -10.03 1.03
C ARG A 93 26.70 -8.89 2.03
N GLY A 94 26.30 -9.09 3.29
CA GLY A 94 26.45 -8.10 4.36
C GLY A 94 25.41 -6.99 4.38
N ARG A 95 24.39 -7.04 3.51
CA ARG A 95 23.25 -6.11 3.58
C ARG A 95 22.31 -6.49 4.72
N GLN A 96 21.67 -5.50 5.30
CA GLN A 96 20.55 -5.69 6.20
C GLN A 96 19.33 -6.13 5.39
N ILE A 97 18.67 -7.20 5.82
CA ILE A 97 17.47 -7.72 5.16
C ILE A 97 16.30 -7.58 6.11
N ASP A 98 15.30 -6.83 5.69
CA ASP A 98 14.05 -6.64 6.39
C ASP A 98 12.89 -7.31 5.64
N ASN A 99 11.89 -7.76 6.37
CA ASN A 99 10.73 -8.42 5.81
C ASN A 99 9.44 -7.77 6.28
N CYS A 100 8.53 -7.47 5.38
CA CYS A 100 7.15 -7.12 5.71
C CYS A 100 6.17 -8.07 5.03
N LEU A 101 5.08 -8.36 5.72
CA LEU A 101 4.06 -9.31 5.30
C LEU A 101 2.69 -8.64 5.37
N GLN A 102 1.97 -8.54 4.25
CA GLN A 102 0.59 -8.04 4.22
C GLN A 102 -0.39 -9.21 4.20
N THR A 103 -1.21 -9.33 5.23
CA THR A 103 -2.13 -10.47 5.41
C THR A 103 -3.53 -10.05 5.87
N ASN A 104 -4.53 -10.89 5.59
CA ASN A 104 -5.85 -10.77 6.19
C ASN A 104 -5.90 -11.35 7.63
N GLY A 105 -4.83 -11.98 8.10
CA GLY A 105 -4.66 -12.47 9.46
C GLY A 105 -5.34 -13.80 9.81
N LEU A 106 -6.24 -14.30 8.96
CA LEU A 106 -7.08 -15.47 9.34
C LEU A 106 -6.29 -16.77 9.55
N LEU A 107 -5.09 -16.87 9.01
CA LEU A 107 -4.21 -18.04 9.10
C LEU A 107 -3.10 -17.88 10.14
N LEU A 108 -3.06 -16.75 10.87
CA LEU A 108 -2.10 -16.56 11.96
C LEU A 108 -2.39 -17.50 13.13
N THR A 109 -1.35 -18.13 13.61
CA THR A 109 -1.33 -19.03 14.79
C THR A 109 -0.22 -18.58 15.75
N ASP A 110 -0.14 -19.17 16.93
CA ASP A 110 0.98 -18.92 17.86
C ASP A 110 2.33 -19.22 17.17
N GLU A 111 2.46 -20.36 16.45
CA GLU A 111 3.70 -20.73 15.73
C GLU A 111 4.08 -19.68 14.66
N TRP A 112 3.09 -19.14 13.93
CA TRP A 112 3.33 -18.05 12.98
C TRP A 112 3.84 -16.79 13.68
N CYS A 113 3.19 -16.39 14.78
CA CYS A 113 3.56 -15.18 15.51
C CYS A 113 4.94 -15.30 16.18
N GLU A 114 5.30 -16.46 16.70
CA GLU A 114 6.64 -16.76 17.20
C GLU A 114 7.69 -16.58 16.09
N PHE A 115 7.45 -17.21 14.94
CA PHE A 115 8.35 -17.07 13.78
C PHE A 115 8.49 -15.60 13.31
N LEU A 116 7.39 -14.87 13.24
CA LEU A 116 7.38 -13.47 12.79
C LEU A 116 8.13 -12.56 13.77
N ALA A 117 7.96 -12.78 15.09
CA ALA A 117 8.65 -12.05 16.13
C ALA A 117 10.16 -12.34 16.14
N GLU A 118 10.55 -13.62 16.12
CA GLU A 118 11.95 -14.04 16.09
C GLU A 118 12.72 -13.48 14.90
N ASN A 119 12.06 -13.31 13.76
CA ASN A 119 12.66 -12.82 12.51
C ASN A 119 12.33 -11.36 12.21
N GLN A 120 11.78 -10.62 13.18
CA GLN A 120 11.53 -9.18 13.11
C GLN A 120 10.72 -8.74 11.87
N PHE A 121 9.69 -9.53 11.53
CA PHE A 121 8.77 -9.13 10.46
C PHE A 121 7.88 -7.96 10.90
N LEU A 122 7.69 -7.00 10.00
CA LEU A 122 6.59 -6.05 10.12
C LEU A 122 5.34 -6.65 9.46
N VAL A 123 4.24 -6.74 10.21
CA VAL A 123 3.00 -7.32 9.71
C VAL A 123 1.96 -6.24 9.42
N GLY A 124 1.60 -6.08 8.15
CA GLY A 124 0.43 -5.31 7.75
C GLY A 124 -0.82 -6.16 7.90
N ILE A 125 -1.71 -5.79 8.80
CA ILE A 125 -2.97 -6.51 9.01
C ILE A 125 -4.13 -5.78 8.34
N SER A 126 -4.90 -6.50 7.53
CA SER A 126 -6.05 -5.93 6.83
C SER A 126 -7.28 -5.90 7.74
N ILE A 127 -7.68 -4.71 8.18
CA ILE A 127 -8.88 -4.50 8.99
C ILE A 127 -9.51 -3.13 8.68
N ASP A 128 -10.81 -3.10 8.42
CA ASP A 128 -11.52 -1.93 7.88
C ASP A 128 -12.40 -1.24 8.93
N GLY A 129 -11.91 -1.08 10.15
CA GLY A 129 -12.64 -0.42 11.24
C GLY A 129 -13.48 -1.39 12.08
N PRO A 130 -14.56 -0.91 12.74
CA PRO A 130 -15.43 -1.73 13.60
C PRO A 130 -16.20 -2.79 12.82
N GLU A 131 -16.78 -3.76 13.54
CA GLU A 131 -17.38 -4.98 12.99
C GLU A 131 -18.42 -4.72 11.88
N ASN A 132 -19.35 -3.78 12.12
CA ASN A 132 -20.38 -3.43 11.16
C ASN A 132 -19.83 -2.88 9.83
N ILE A 133 -18.73 -2.16 9.87
CA ILE A 133 -18.03 -1.63 8.69
C ILE A 133 -17.19 -2.73 8.04
N HIS A 134 -16.38 -3.42 8.83
CA HIS A 134 -15.49 -4.47 8.33
C HIS A 134 -16.26 -5.61 7.65
N ASP A 135 -17.25 -6.18 8.32
CA ASP A 135 -18.00 -7.34 7.84
C ASP A 135 -18.99 -7.01 6.72
N HIS A 136 -19.17 -5.73 6.39
CA HIS A 136 -19.99 -5.34 5.25
C HIS A 136 -19.39 -5.87 3.95
N TYR A 137 -18.08 -5.71 3.73
CA TYR A 137 -17.39 -6.08 2.50
C TYR A 137 -16.35 -7.20 2.68
N ARG A 138 -15.73 -7.33 3.87
CA ARG A 138 -14.71 -8.35 4.13
C ARG A 138 -15.33 -9.65 4.59
N ARG A 139 -15.66 -10.49 3.61
CA ARG A 139 -16.30 -11.78 3.85
C ARG A 139 -15.42 -12.92 3.35
N ASP A 140 -15.57 -14.07 3.99
CA ASP A 140 -14.93 -15.30 3.53
C ASP A 140 -15.66 -15.91 2.31
N VAL A 141 -15.14 -17.04 1.82
CA VAL A 141 -15.71 -17.75 0.67
C VAL A 141 -17.11 -18.29 0.93
N ALA A 142 -17.53 -18.46 2.20
CA ALA A 142 -18.87 -18.84 2.61
C ALA A 142 -19.80 -17.63 2.86
N GLY A 143 -19.32 -16.39 2.62
CA GLY A 143 -20.07 -15.16 2.82
C GLY A 143 -20.17 -14.71 4.29
N GLN A 144 -19.43 -15.33 5.21
CA GLN A 144 -19.42 -14.98 6.62
C GLN A 144 -18.49 -13.80 6.90
N GLY A 145 -18.85 -12.97 7.88
CA GLY A 145 -18.00 -11.90 8.38
C GLY A 145 -16.68 -12.42 8.95
N THR A 146 -15.66 -11.59 8.93
CA THR A 146 -14.31 -12.00 9.31
C THR A 146 -13.73 -11.22 10.49
N PHE A 147 -14.43 -10.18 10.97
CA PHE A 147 -13.97 -9.27 12.03
C PHE A 147 -13.46 -9.99 13.28
N ALA A 148 -14.27 -10.89 13.87
CA ALA A 148 -13.89 -11.60 15.10
C ALA A 148 -12.60 -12.41 14.95
N ARG A 149 -12.37 -13.00 13.74
CA ARG A 149 -11.17 -13.79 13.42
C ARG A 149 -9.96 -12.88 13.24
N VAL A 150 -10.11 -11.74 12.60
CA VAL A 150 -9.03 -10.74 12.45
C VAL A 150 -8.66 -10.14 13.81
N MET A 151 -9.63 -9.82 14.67
CA MET A 151 -9.38 -9.37 16.03
C MET A 151 -8.62 -10.41 16.87
N LYS A 152 -8.90 -11.72 16.67
CA LYS A 152 -8.11 -12.79 17.27
C LYS A 152 -6.66 -12.75 16.77
N ALA A 153 -6.46 -12.57 15.47
CA ALA A 153 -5.12 -12.46 14.88
C ALA A 153 -4.34 -11.27 15.44
N ILE A 154 -4.97 -10.11 15.58
CA ILE A 154 -4.34 -8.90 16.20
C ILE A 154 -3.90 -9.20 17.63
N ARG A 155 -4.75 -9.85 18.43
CA ARG A 155 -4.38 -10.25 19.80
C ARG A 155 -3.21 -11.24 19.83
N LEU A 156 -3.07 -12.13 18.84
CA LEU A 156 -1.91 -13.01 18.73
C LEU A 156 -0.64 -12.21 18.39
N LEU A 157 -0.69 -11.28 17.45
CA LEU A 157 0.44 -10.41 17.15
C LEU A 157 0.90 -9.63 18.38
N GLN A 158 -0.04 -9.03 19.12
CA GLN A 158 0.23 -8.31 20.36
C GLN A 158 0.82 -9.22 21.46
N LYS A 159 0.25 -10.42 21.64
CA LYS A 159 0.72 -11.42 22.62
C LYS A 159 2.19 -11.78 22.39
N HIS A 160 2.61 -11.95 21.14
CA HIS A 160 3.97 -12.35 20.77
C HIS A 160 4.92 -11.16 20.51
N GLY A 161 4.45 -9.92 20.68
CA GLY A 161 5.27 -8.72 20.45
C GLY A 161 5.69 -8.52 18.99
N VAL A 162 4.89 -9.01 18.04
CA VAL A 162 5.12 -8.78 16.62
C VAL A 162 4.79 -7.34 16.28
N GLU A 163 5.68 -6.63 15.61
CA GLU A 163 5.40 -5.29 15.08
C GLU A 163 4.33 -5.35 13.98
N TRP A 164 3.31 -4.51 14.09
CA TRP A 164 2.22 -4.52 13.13
C TRP A 164 1.67 -3.12 12.84
N ASN A 165 1.10 -2.98 11.65
CA ASN A 165 0.32 -1.82 11.24
C ASN A 165 -1.04 -2.25 10.70
N ALA A 166 -2.05 -1.40 10.81
CA ALA A 166 -3.34 -1.62 10.19
C ALA A 166 -3.36 -1.03 8.78
N MET A 167 -3.76 -1.85 7.81
CA MET A 167 -4.13 -1.39 6.49
C MET A 167 -5.66 -1.46 6.37
N ALA A 168 -6.27 -0.30 6.29
CA ALA A 168 -7.71 -0.16 6.27
C ALA A 168 -8.19 0.46 4.96
N VAL A 169 -9.21 -0.15 4.38
CA VAL A 169 -9.87 0.35 3.19
C VAL A 169 -11.03 1.25 3.59
N VAL A 170 -11.13 2.41 2.97
CA VAL A 170 -12.26 3.32 3.12
C VAL A 170 -13.20 3.13 1.95
N THR A 171 -14.47 2.88 2.25
CA THR A 171 -15.52 2.59 1.29
C THR A 171 -16.66 3.60 1.40
N ASN A 172 -17.66 3.50 0.52
CA ASN A 172 -18.90 4.26 0.62
C ASN A 172 -19.59 4.09 2.00
N ASN A 173 -19.43 2.93 2.64
CA ASN A 173 -20.03 2.62 3.93
C ASN A 173 -19.29 3.28 5.11
N SER A 174 -18.02 3.59 4.97
CA SER A 174 -17.20 4.15 6.06
C SER A 174 -16.82 5.62 5.88
N MET A 175 -16.91 6.18 4.67
CA MET A 175 -16.42 7.53 4.37
C MET A 175 -17.11 8.65 5.18
N TYR A 176 -18.29 8.40 5.73
CA TYR A 176 -19.03 9.36 6.57
C TYR A 176 -18.96 9.05 8.08
N HIS A 177 -18.13 8.09 8.49
CA HIS A 177 -17.91 7.68 9.89
C HIS A 177 -16.46 7.83 10.36
N PRO A 178 -15.75 8.95 10.06
CA PRO A 178 -14.32 9.08 10.31
C PRO A 178 -13.93 8.95 11.78
N GLN A 179 -14.74 9.51 12.71
CA GLN A 179 -14.43 9.47 14.15
C GLN A 179 -14.60 8.07 14.72
N GLU A 180 -15.68 7.36 14.38
CA GLU A 180 -15.92 5.98 14.81
C GLU A 180 -14.80 5.07 14.28
N PHE A 181 -14.47 5.25 13.00
CA PHE A 181 -13.42 4.51 12.30
C PHE A 181 -12.04 4.72 12.96
N TYR A 182 -11.65 5.96 13.21
CA TYR A 182 -10.34 6.27 13.80
C TYR A 182 -10.25 5.85 15.27
N ARG A 183 -11.28 6.07 16.09
CA ARG A 183 -11.31 5.67 17.49
C ARG A 183 -11.19 4.17 17.67
N PHE A 184 -11.83 3.40 16.80
CA PHE A 184 -11.66 1.95 16.80
C PHE A 184 -10.19 1.53 16.75
N PHE A 185 -9.37 2.14 15.88
CA PHE A 185 -7.94 1.81 15.80
C PHE A 185 -7.17 2.22 17.06
N LYS A 186 -7.54 3.32 17.70
CA LYS A 186 -6.98 3.73 18.99
C LYS A 186 -7.30 2.70 20.07
N ASP A 187 -8.55 2.25 20.13
CA ASP A 187 -9.05 1.32 21.15
C ASP A 187 -8.39 -0.06 21.06
N ILE A 188 -8.04 -0.51 19.86
CA ILE A 188 -7.29 -1.77 19.67
C ILE A 188 -5.77 -1.61 19.80
N GLY A 189 -5.28 -0.40 20.15
CA GLY A 189 -3.87 -0.11 20.37
C GLY A 189 -3.02 -0.03 19.10
N CYS A 190 -3.62 0.31 17.95
CA CYS A 190 -2.88 0.48 16.70
C CYS A 190 -2.18 1.83 16.65
N GLN A 191 -0.86 1.81 16.42
CA GLN A 191 -0.05 3.02 16.33
C GLN A 191 0.26 3.45 14.88
N TYR A 192 0.17 2.53 13.92
CA TYR A 192 0.54 2.78 12.51
C TYR A 192 -0.65 2.45 11.61
N LEU A 193 -1.19 3.48 10.95
CA LEU A 193 -2.42 3.42 10.17
C LEU A 193 -2.16 3.78 8.71
N GLN A 194 -2.66 2.93 7.82
CA GLN A 194 -2.72 3.22 6.39
C GLN A 194 -4.17 3.17 5.92
N PHE A 195 -4.65 4.28 5.38
CA PHE A 195 -5.99 4.39 4.81
C PHE A 195 -5.91 4.40 3.28
N THR A 196 -6.70 3.54 2.64
CA THR A 196 -6.75 3.43 1.17
C THR A 196 -8.18 3.62 0.70
N PRO A 197 -8.48 4.65 -0.10
CA PRO A 197 -9.82 4.83 -0.65
C PRO A 197 -10.10 3.79 -1.74
N ILE A 198 -11.26 3.15 -1.71
CA ILE A 198 -11.72 2.33 -2.83
C ILE A 198 -12.21 3.22 -3.96
N VAL A 199 -11.60 3.04 -5.12
CA VAL A 199 -12.02 3.61 -6.40
C VAL A 199 -11.86 2.52 -7.44
N GLU A 200 -12.91 1.71 -7.63
CA GLU A 200 -12.89 0.58 -8.55
C GLU A 200 -13.98 0.74 -9.61
N ARG A 201 -13.65 0.39 -10.84
CA ARG A 201 -14.61 0.45 -11.95
C ARG A 201 -15.36 -0.87 -12.07
N GLU A 202 -16.63 -0.77 -12.47
CA GLU A 202 -17.43 -1.94 -12.83
C GLU A 202 -16.79 -2.69 -14.01
N ARG A 203 -16.59 -4.00 -13.87
CA ARG A 203 -15.93 -4.84 -14.91
C ARG A 203 -16.62 -4.77 -16.27
N HIS A 204 -17.95 -4.78 -16.28
CA HIS A 204 -18.74 -4.79 -17.53
C HIS A 204 -19.20 -3.39 -17.96
N ARG A 205 -18.98 -2.39 -17.12
CA ARG A 205 -19.32 -0.98 -17.34
C ARG A 205 -18.19 -0.10 -16.84
N PRO A 206 -17.02 -0.07 -17.50
CA PRO A 206 -15.81 0.58 -16.99
C PRO A 206 -15.92 2.11 -16.87
N TRP A 207 -17.00 2.71 -17.32
CA TRP A 207 -17.35 4.11 -17.09
C TRP A 207 -18.08 4.33 -15.75
N GLN A 208 -18.50 3.26 -15.07
CA GLN A 208 -19.22 3.28 -13.80
C GLN A 208 -18.31 2.77 -12.67
N LEU A 209 -18.39 3.38 -11.50
CA LEU A 209 -17.71 2.89 -10.30
C LEU A 209 -18.55 1.84 -9.59
N THR A 210 -17.88 0.94 -8.89
CA THR A 210 -18.55 -0.03 -8.00
C THR A 210 -19.21 0.70 -6.82
N ASP A 211 -20.25 0.10 -6.26
CA ASP A 211 -20.97 0.65 -5.10
C ASP A 211 -20.05 0.82 -3.87
N ALA A 212 -18.98 0.02 -3.76
CA ALA A 212 -18.02 0.15 -2.68
C ALA A 212 -17.13 1.40 -2.78
N SER A 213 -17.07 2.03 -3.97
CA SER A 213 -16.20 3.18 -4.20
C SER A 213 -16.63 4.40 -3.40
N VAL A 214 -15.65 5.13 -2.86
CA VAL A 214 -15.90 6.43 -2.20
C VAL A 214 -16.21 7.50 -3.24
N THR A 215 -16.93 8.53 -2.84
CA THR A 215 -17.02 9.78 -3.60
C THR A 215 -15.84 10.69 -3.26
N ALA A 216 -15.54 11.66 -4.12
CA ALA A 216 -14.48 12.64 -3.84
C ALA A 216 -14.78 13.44 -2.57
N GLU A 217 -16.03 13.86 -2.38
CA GLU A 217 -16.50 14.60 -1.21
C GLU A 217 -16.42 13.72 0.06
N GLY A 218 -16.87 12.46 -0.03
CA GLY A 218 -16.82 11.51 1.07
C GLY A 218 -15.38 11.21 1.51
N TRP A 219 -14.44 11.08 0.56
CA TRP A 219 -13.03 10.94 0.87
C TRP A 219 -12.46 12.17 1.58
N GLY A 220 -12.77 13.38 1.09
CA GLY A 220 -12.38 14.63 1.74
C GLY A 220 -12.94 14.76 3.15
N HIS A 221 -14.23 14.41 3.34
CA HIS A 221 -14.88 14.39 4.65
C HIS A 221 -14.20 13.41 5.61
N PHE A 222 -13.92 12.20 5.13
CA PHE A 222 -13.22 11.19 5.92
C PHE A 222 -11.85 11.67 6.40
N LEU A 223 -11.03 12.18 5.49
CA LEU A 223 -9.69 12.68 5.83
C LEU A 223 -9.72 13.83 6.83
N CYS A 224 -10.60 14.83 6.62
CA CYS A 224 -10.74 15.95 7.55
C CYS A 224 -11.17 15.49 8.93
N GLY A 225 -12.18 14.59 9.01
CA GLY A 225 -12.70 14.12 10.29
C GLY A 225 -11.71 13.26 11.08
N VAL A 226 -10.90 12.42 10.41
CA VAL A 226 -9.81 11.70 11.07
C VAL A 226 -8.70 12.67 11.52
N TYR A 227 -8.35 13.62 10.66
CA TYR A 227 -7.31 14.61 10.97
C TYR A 227 -7.64 15.46 12.17
N ASP A 228 -8.88 15.91 12.31
CA ASP A 228 -9.35 16.73 13.43
C ASP A 228 -9.20 16.04 14.80
N GLU A 229 -9.40 14.74 14.85
CA GLU A 229 -9.16 13.94 16.06
C GLU A 229 -7.65 13.72 16.28
N TRP A 230 -6.92 13.37 15.20
CA TRP A 230 -5.50 13.07 15.26
C TRP A 230 -4.66 14.28 15.66
N VAL A 231 -4.92 15.45 15.06
CA VAL A 231 -4.11 16.65 15.31
C VAL A 231 -4.23 17.18 16.73
N ARG A 232 -5.38 16.93 17.38
CA ARG A 232 -5.63 17.39 18.77
C ARG A 232 -5.00 16.50 19.82
N HIS A 233 -4.75 15.22 19.51
CA HIS A 233 -4.44 14.25 20.58
C HIS A 233 -3.28 13.33 20.29
N ASP A 234 -2.96 13.06 19.02
CA ASP A 234 -2.22 11.86 18.66
C ASP A 234 -0.95 12.12 17.82
N VAL A 235 -0.63 13.38 17.48
CA VAL A 235 0.60 13.73 16.72
C VAL A 235 1.84 13.27 17.48
N GLY A 236 2.67 12.45 16.82
CA GLY A 236 3.86 11.85 17.44
C GLY A 236 3.58 10.60 18.28
N ARG A 237 2.32 10.16 18.38
CA ARG A 237 1.90 8.93 19.09
C ARG A 237 1.26 7.90 18.17
N ILE A 238 0.42 8.37 17.24
CA ILE A 238 -0.19 7.56 16.20
C ILE A 238 0.23 8.13 14.85
N PHE A 239 0.69 7.27 13.98
CA PHE A 239 1.20 7.62 12.66
C PHE A 239 0.19 7.24 11.60
N VAL A 240 -0.36 8.23 10.93
CA VAL A 240 -1.25 8.05 9.78
C VAL A 240 -0.44 8.30 8.52
N GLN A 241 -0.13 7.25 7.77
CA GLN A 241 0.80 7.27 6.64
C GLN A 241 0.55 8.42 5.65
N LEU A 242 -0.73 8.69 5.35
CA LEU A 242 -1.10 9.78 4.43
C LEU A 242 -0.76 11.16 5.02
N PHE A 243 -0.96 11.37 6.32
CA PHE A 243 -0.68 12.66 6.97
C PHE A 243 0.83 12.91 7.04
N ASP A 244 1.60 11.88 7.37
CA ASP A 244 3.06 11.92 7.38
C ASP A 244 3.61 12.19 5.97
N ALA A 245 3.03 11.58 4.94
CA ALA A 245 3.41 11.80 3.55
C ALA A 245 3.09 13.23 3.08
N VAL A 246 1.96 13.79 3.49
CA VAL A 246 1.59 15.18 3.21
C VAL A 246 2.58 16.14 3.86
N LEU A 247 2.89 15.96 5.14
CA LEU A 247 3.87 16.77 5.85
C LEU A 247 5.26 16.66 5.22
N SER A 248 5.68 15.45 4.83
CA SER A 248 6.96 15.23 4.15
C SER A 248 7.05 16.03 2.84
N ASN A 249 6.04 15.95 1.98
CA ASN A 249 5.98 16.76 0.74
C ASN A 249 5.98 18.27 1.04
N TRP A 250 5.29 18.70 2.09
CA TRP A 250 5.21 20.10 2.48
C TRP A 250 6.56 20.70 2.90
N VAL A 251 7.44 19.87 3.47
CA VAL A 251 8.82 20.26 3.79
C VAL A 251 9.83 19.92 2.69
N GLY A 252 9.37 19.42 1.53
CA GLY A 252 10.22 19.09 0.38
C GLY A 252 10.97 17.77 0.51
N GLN A 253 10.50 16.87 1.38
CA GLN A 253 11.05 15.53 1.55
C GLN A 253 10.25 14.49 0.74
N GLN A 254 10.81 13.28 0.59
CA GLN A 254 10.11 12.17 -0.06
C GLN A 254 8.94 11.68 0.81
N PRO A 255 7.73 11.48 0.22
CA PRO A 255 6.53 11.18 1.01
C PRO A 255 6.44 9.75 1.55
N GLY A 256 7.34 8.84 1.15
CA GLY A 256 7.29 7.43 1.55
C GLY A 256 6.15 6.61 0.92
N ILE A 257 5.22 7.23 0.19
CA ILE A 257 4.13 6.56 -0.53
C ILE A 257 4.12 6.95 -2.01
N CYS A 258 3.82 5.97 -2.88
CA CYS A 258 3.87 6.19 -4.33
C CYS A 258 2.75 7.11 -4.84
N SER A 259 1.58 7.12 -4.18
CA SER A 259 0.45 7.95 -4.60
C SER A 259 0.76 9.45 -4.53
N LEU A 260 1.51 9.91 -3.55
CA LEU A 260 1.94 11.31 -3.42
C LEU A 260 3.37 11.58 -3.90
N SER A 261 4.04 10.60 -4.50
CA SER A 261 5.37 10.81 -5.11
C SER A 261 5.27 11.49 -6.48
N ALA A 262 6.31 12.22 -6.86
CA ALA A 262 6.36 12.91 -8.15
C ALA A 262 6.34 11.96 -9.37
N MET A 263 6.81 10.73 -9.20
CA MET A 263 6.91 9.71 -10.25
C MET A 263 6.37 8.37 -9.76
N CYS A 264 5.87 7.54 -10.70
CA CYS A 264 5.58 6.11 -10.50
C CYS A 264 6.79 5.21 -10.80
N GLY A 265 6.59 3.90 -10.76
CA GLY A 265 7.56 2.91 -11.25
C GLY A 265 8.66 2.53 -10.28
N HIS A 266 8.52 2.91 -9.01
CA HIS A 266 9.45 2.47 -7.96
C HIS A 266 9.07 1.12 -7.35
N VAL A 267 7.80 0.75 -7.44
CA VAL A 267 7.24 -0.47 -6.87
C VAL A 267 6.67 -1.31 -8.00
N ALA A 268 7.34 -2.39 -8.34
CA ALA A 268 6.82 -3.42 -9.24
C ALA A 268 6.16 -4.55 -8.44
N VAL A 269 5.53 -5.48 -9.13
CA VAL A 269 5.01 -6.70 -8.54
C VAL A 269 5.48 -7.91 -9.33
N MET A 270 5.82 -8.98 -8.63
CA MET A 270 6.12 -10.26 -9.24
C MET A 270 5.10 -11.31 -8.81
N GLU A 271 4.51 -11.96 -9.79
CA GLU A 271 3.56 -13.04 -9.60
C GLU A 271 4.26 -14.38 -9.31
N TRP A 272 3.51 -15.34 -8.82
CA TRP A 272 3.93 -16.68 -8.43
C TRP A 272 4.67 -17.47 -9.53
N ASN A 273 4.46 -17.13 -10.80
CA ASN A 273 5.08 -17.77 -11.96
C ASN A 273 6.31 -17.02 -12.51
N GLY A 274 6.72 -15.94 -11.83
CA GLY A 274 7.87 -15.11 -12.22
C GLY A 274 7.56 -13.96 -13.17
N ASP A 275 6.31 -13.74 -13.54
CA ASP A 275 5.90 -12.59 -14.33
C ASP A 275 6.02 -11.32 -13.50
N VAL A 276 6.67 -10.30 -14.05
CA VAL A 276 6.89 -9.00 -13.41
C VAL A 276 6.06 -7.93 -14.11
N TYR A 277 5.35 -7.12 -13.34
CA TYR A 277 4.51 -6.02 -13.81
C TYR A 277 4.94 -4.68 -13.21
N SER A 278 4.64 -3.61 -13.92
CA SER A 278 5.05 -2.25 -13.55
C SER A 278 4.52 -1.79 -12.18
N CYS A 279 3.35 -2.28 -11.77
CA CYS A 279 2.72 -1.90 -10.51
C CYS A 279 1.62 -2.93 -10.15
N ASP A 280 1.34 -3.07 -8.86
CA ASP A 280 0.31 -3.98 -8.33
C ASP A 280 -1.11 -3.68 -8.83
N HIS A 281 -1.45 -2.40 -8.99
CA HIS A 281 -2.73 -1.98 -9.58
C HIS A 281 -2.82 -2.26 -11.10
N PHE A 282 -1.68 -2.39 -11.78
CA PHE A 282 -1.57 -2.53 -13.22
C PHE A 282 -1.05 -3.93 -13.61
N VAL A 283 -1.59 -4.98 -12.98
CA VAL A 283 -1.34 -6.36 -13.38
C VAL A 283 -2.26 -6.68 -14.56
N PHE A 284 -1.83 -6.26 -15.76
CA PHE A 284 -2.48 -6.50 -17.05
C PHE A 284 -1.42 -6.73 -18.12
N PRO A 285 -1.72 -7.44 -19.21
CA PRO A 285 -0.73 -7.81 -20.23
C PRO A 285 0.10 -6.64 -20.75
N GLU A 286 -0.52 -5.47 -20.96
CA GLU A 286 0.13 -4.24 -21.46
C GLU A 286 1.16 -3.63 -20.50
N TYR A 287 1.12 -3.97 -19.21
CA TYR A 287 2.04 -3.50 -18.20
C TYR A 287 3.01 -4.57 -17.72
N LYS A 288 3.04 -5.73 -18.40
CA LYS A 288 3.98 -6.81 -18.10
C LYS A 288 5.38 -6.44 -18.59
N LEU A 289 6.34 -6.37 -17.67
CA LEU A 289 7.73 -6.04 -17.97
C LEU A 289 8.52 -7.23 -18.53
N GLY A 290 8.13 -8.45 -18.16
CA GLY A 290 8.77 -9.69 -18.56
C GLY A 290 8.57 -10.80 -17.55
N ASN A 291 9.44 -11.82 -17.64
CA ASN A 291 9.49 -12.92 -16.67
C ASN A 291 10.93 -13.07 -16.17
N ILE A 292 11.11 -13.23 -14.86
CA ILE A 292 12.42 -13.25 -14.21
C ILE A 292 13.31 -14.43 -14.63
N ASN A 293 12.72 -15.49 -15.19
CA ASN A 293 13.48 -16.61 -15.74
C ASN A 293 14.17 -16.27 -17.08
N ASN A 294 13.69 -15.25 -17.80
CA ASN A 294 14.16 -14.87 -19.13
C ASN A 294 14.89 -13.51 -19.13
N HIS A 295 14.60 -12.65 -18.15
CA HIS A 295 15.13 -11.29 -18.05
C HIS A 295 15.56 -11.00 -16.62
N SER A 296 16.62 -10.21 -16.45
CA SER A 296 17.00 -9.76 -15.12
C SER A 296 16.03 -8.71 -14.57
N LEU A 297 15.85 -8.68 -13.23
CA LEU A 297 15.07 -7.62 -12.58
C LEU A 297 15.59 -6.22 -12.92
N THR A 298 16.89 -6.06 -13.03
CA THR A 298 17.53 -4.79 -13.39
C THR A 298 17.12 -4.34 -14.79
N GLU A 299 17.16 -5.23 -15.79
CA GLU A 299 16.72 -4.89 -17.15
C GLU A 299 15.26 -4.50 -17.21
N MET A 300 14.38 -5.24 -16.51
CA MET A 300 12.96 -4.95 -16.45
C MET A 300 12.67 -3.60 -15.76
N MET A 301 13.25 -3.37 -14.59
CA MET A 301 12.96 -2.20 -13.76
C MET A 301 13.57 -0.89 -14.29
N TYR A 302 14.69 -0.96 -15.01
CA TYR A 302 15.30 0.21 -15.66
C TYR A 302 15.08 0.25 -17.17
N GLY A 303 14.27 -0.67 -17.70
CA GLY A 303 13.90 -0.78 -19.10
C GLY A 303 13.02 0.37 -19.60
N GLN A 304 12.86 0.46 -20.93
CA GLN A 304 12.07 1.53 -21.58
C GLN A 304 10.59 1.47 -21.14
N GLN A 305 10.02 0.29 -21.02
CA GLN A 305 8.61 0.10 -20.65
C GLN A 305 8.33 0.65 -19.24
N GLN A 306 9.22 0.35 -18.26
CA GLN A 306 9.07 0.89 -16.90
C GLN A 306 9.28 2.39 -16.83
N ARG A 307 10.21 2.95 -17.63
CA ARG A 307 10.37 4.41 -17.75
C ARG A 307 9.14 5.07 -18.35
N HIS A 308 8.54 4.45 -19.38
CA HIS A 308 7.28 4.94 -19.96
C HIS A 308 6.15 4.93 -18.92
N PHE A 309 5.98 3.82 -18.17
CA PHE A 309 5.01 3.74 -17.09
C PHE A 309 5.23 4.84 -16.03
N SER A 310 6.49 5.07 -15.64
CA SER A 310 6.84 6.14 -14.69
C SER A 310 6.43 7.52 -15.16
N SER A 311 6.57 7.79 -16.46
CA SER A 311 6.24 9.09 -17.06
C SER A 311 4.75 9.39 -17.12
N MET A 312 3.88 8.35 -17.07
CA MET A 312 2.42 8.56 -17.02
C MET A 312 1.99 9.45 -15.87
N LYS A 313 2.71 9.39 -14.74
CA LYS A 313 2.38 10.22 -13.57
C LYS A 313 2.76 11.69 -13.74
N THR A 314 3.73 12.01 -14.56
CA THR A 314 4.21 13.38 -14.76
C THR A 314 3.37 14.19 -15.75
N THR A 315 2.42 13.56 -16.43
CA THR A 315 1.46 14.23 -17.32
C THR A 315 0.27 14.71 -16.48
N PHE A 316 0.09 16.02 -16.41
CA PHE A 316 -0.97 16.65 -15.64
C PHE A 316 -1.94 17.43 -16.52
N PRO A 317 -3.26 17.42 -16.24
CA PRO A 317 -4.20 18.35 -16.85
C PRO A 317 -3.92 19.79 -16.39
N ARG A 318 -4.42 20.76 -17.15
CA ARG A 318 -4.17 22.19 -16.90
C ARG A 318 -4.53 22.60 -15.47
N GLN A 319 -5.65 22.12 -14.93
CA GLN A 319 -6.07 22.43 -13.56
C GLN A 319 -5.02 22.04 -12.51
N CYS A 320 -4.25 20.96 -12.72
CA CYS A 320 -3.19 20.56 -11.81
C CYS A 320 -2.00 21.53 -11.86
N HIS A 321 -1.63 22.03 -13.04
CA HIS A 321 -0.56 23.03 -13.19
C HIS A 321 -0.87 24.36 -12.49
N GLU A 322 -2.16 24.73 -12.41
CA GLU A 322 -2.66 25.91 -11.71
C GLU A 322 -2.90 25.69 -10.20
N CYS A 323 -2.74 24.45 -9.72
CA CYS A 323 -3.07 24.08 -8.34
C CYS A 323 -1.91 24.34 -7.40
N ARG A 324 -2.13 25.13 -6.34
CA ARG A 324 -1.13 25.40 -5.29
C ARG A 324 -0.63 24.15 -4.54
N TYR A 325 -1.36 23.04 -4.64
CA TYR A 325 -1.02 21.78 -4.01
C TYR A 325 -0.37 20.77 -4.96
N LEU A 326 0.07 21.19 -6.16
CA LEU A 326 0.65 20.26 -7.12
C LEU A 326 1.83 19.51 -6.53
N THR A 327 2.73 20.19 -5.82
CA THR A 327 3.93 19.60 -5.21
C THR A 327 3.64 18.73 -3.97
N THR A 328 2.44 18.82 -3.41
CA THR A 328 1.99 17.93 -2.32
C THR A 328 1.25 16.71 -2.86
N CYS A 329 0.44 16.91 -3.91
CA CYS A 329 -0.46 15.89 -4.46
C CYS A 329 0.15 15.09 -5.61
N TYR A 330 0.91 15.75 -6.50
CA TYR A 330 1.41 15.21 -7.76
C TYR A 330 0.33 14.46 -8.57
N GLY A 331 -0.93 14.96 -8.50
CA GLY A 331 -2.08 14.37 -9.17
C GLY A 331 -2.47 12.98 -8.68
N GLU A 332 -1.93 12.52 -7.57
CA GLU A 332 -2.16 11.24 -6.92
C GLU A 332 -1.94 10.04 -7.89
N CYS A 333 -2.55 8.88 -7.66
CA CYS A 333 -2.32 7.66 -8.43
C CYS A 333 -2.92 7.75 -9.86
N PRO A 334 -2.17 7.40 -10.90
CA PRO A 334 -2.67 7.36 -12.28
C PRO A 334 -3.90 6.44 -12.47
N LYS A 335 -4.05 5.41 -11.64
CA LYS A 335 -5.23 4.53 -11.63
C LYS A 335 -6.54 5.32 -11.49
N ASN A 336 -6.51 6.41 -10.71
CA ASN A 336 -7.68 7.21 -10.39
C ASN A 336 -7.85 8.45 -11.30
N ARG A 337 -7.01 8.63 -12.34
CA ARG A 337 -7.02 9.77 -13.26
C ARG A 337 -7.86 9.51 -14.49
N PHE A 338 -9.17 9.47 -14.35
CA PHE A 338 -10.09 9.11 -15.43
C PHE A 338 -11.24 10.11 -15.66
N ILE A 339 -11.22 11.25 -14.98
CA ILE A 339 -12.18 12.34 -15.23
C ILE A 339 -11.51 13.50 -15.96
N THR A 340 -12.31 14.44 -16.46
CA THR A 340 -11.84 15.68 -17.05
C THR A 340 -11.72 16.78 -16.00
N ASP A 341 -10.83 17.73 -16.25
CA ASP A 341 -10.71 18.93 -15.43
C ASP A 341 -11.77 19.99 -15.84
N ARG A 342 -11.77 21.14 -15.15
CA ARG A 342 -12.71 22.26 -15.45
C ARG A 342 -12.51 22.90 -16.83
N TYR A 343 -11.50 22.50 -17.56
CA TYR A 343 -11.16 22.96 -18.93
C TYR A 343 -11.34 21.85 -19.96
N ASP A 344 -12.05 20.77 -19.60
CA ASP A 344 -12.28 19.56 -20.40
C ASP A 344 -11.01 18.79 -20.79
N ASN A 345 -9.87 19.02 -20.08
CA ASN A 345 -8.68 18.20 -20.27
C ASN A 345 -8.80 16.88 -19.51
N PRO A 346 -8.49 15.73 -20.14
CA PRO A 346 -8.55 14.43 -19.50
C PRO A 346 -7.43 14.22 -18.49
N GLY A 347 -7.58 13.23 -17.60
CA GLY A 347 -6.54 12.79 -16.70
C GLY A 347 -6.53 13.49 -15.33
N LEU A 348 -7.62 14.15 -14.94
CA LEU A 348 -7.79 14.60 -13.58
C LEU A 348 -8.13 13.40 -12.66
N ASN A 349 -7.53 13.40 -11.48
CA ASN A 349 -7.84 12.38 -10.46
C ASN A 349 -9.28 12.52 -9.97
N TYR A 350 -10.00 11.42 -9.92
CA TYR A 350 -11.37 11.35 -9.46
C TYR A 350 -11.56 11.91 -8.04
N LEU A 351 -10.59 11.71 -7.16
CA LEU A 351 -10.62 12.19 -5.77
C LEU A 351 -10.09 13.63 -5.60
N CYS A 352 -9.80 14.34 -6.70
CA CYS A 352 -9.16 15.67 -6.68
C CYS A 352 -9.88 16.66 -5.74
N ASN A 353 -11.20 16.75 -5.78
CA ASN A 353 -11.97 17.66 -4.94
C ASN A 353 -11.84 17.32 -3.45
N GLY A 354 -11.84 16.03 -3.10
CA GLY A 354 -11.65 15.56 -1.72
C GLY A 354 -10.24 15.87 -1.20
N TYR A 355 -9.20 15.64 -2.00
CA TYR A 355 -7.84 16.02 -1.62
C TYR A 355 -7.68 17.55 -1.47
N ARG A 356 -8.30 18.35 -2.35
CA ARG A 356 -8.27 19.81 -2.23
C ARG A 356 -8.98 20.29 -0.98
N GLN A 357 -10.13 19.70 -0.64
CA GLN A 357 -10.84 19.96 0.61
C GLN A 357 -9.91 19.66 1.80
N PHE A 358 -9.30 18.48 1.82
CA PHE A 358 -8.40 18.07 2.88
C PHE A 358 -7.18 19.00 3.01
N PHE A 359 -6.47 19.27 1.93
CA PHE A 359 -5.30 20.16 1.97
C PHE A 359 -5.63 21.58 2.41
N ASN A 360 -6.79 22.12 2.00
CA ASN A 360 -7.25 23.42 2.48
C ASN A 360 -7.52 23.39 3.99
N HIS A 361 -8.15 22.31 4.48
CA HIS A 361 -8.52 22.13 5.88
C HIS A 361 -7.29 22.08 6.80
N VAL A 362 -6.27 21.33 6.40
CA VAL A 362 -5.07 21.08 7.23
C VAL A 362 -3.95 22.10 7.05
N ALA A 363 -4.05 23.01 6.08
CA ALA A 363 -2.94 23.88 5.66
C ALA A 363 -2.28 24.64 6.82
N SER A 364 -3.07 25.27 7.69
CA SER A 364 -2.54 26.04 8.84
C SER A 364 -1.73 25.17 9.82
N ASP A 365 -2.21 23.98 10.08
CA ASP A 365 -1.58 23.06 11.04
C ASP A 365 -0.34 22.42 10.43
N ILE A 366 -0.40 22.06 9.15
CA ILE A 366 0.76 21.55 8.42
C ILE A 366 1.83 22.64 8.28
N ASP A 367 1.47 23.90 8.01
CA ASP A 367 2.41 25.03 8.01
C ASP A 367 3.14 25.17 9.37
N PHE A 368 2.40 25.05 10.47
CA PHE A 368 2.99 25.10 11.81
C PHE A 368 3.95 23.91 12.02
N MET A 369 3.50 22.67 11.77
CA MET A 369 4.34 21.47 11.92
C MET A 369 5.57 21.53 11.02
N ALA A 370 5.44 22.03 9.82
CA ALA A 370 6.56 22.22 8.88
C ALA A 370 7.57 23.28 9.39
N ALA A 371 7.09 24.36 10.03
CA ALA A 371 7.96 25.36 10.65
C ALA A 371 8.73 24.77 11.83
N GLU A 372 8.08 23.95 12.66
CA GLU A 372 8.74 23.22 13.75
C GLU A 372 9.85 22.30 13.21
N LEU A 373 9.56 21.48 12.21
CA LEU A 373 10.55 20.59 11.60
C LEU A 373 11.74 21.35 11.02
N ARG A 374 11.51 22.48 10.30
CA ARG A 374 12.59 23.32 9.75
C ARG A 374 13.45 23.93 10.86
N ALA A 375 12.88 24.17 12.02
CA ALA A 375 13.57 24.67 13.21
C ALA A 375 14.22 23.55 14.06
N GLY A 376 14.20 22.30 13.61
CA GLY A 376 14.74 21.14 14.35
C GLY A 376 13.92 20.75 15.57
N ARG A 377 12.65 21.14 15.62
CA ARG A 377 11.72 20.81 16.73
C ARG A 377 10.69 19.77 16.29
N ALA A 378 10.04 19.16 17.27
CA ALA A 378 9.06 18.10 17.01
C ALA A 378 7.74 18.67 16.45
N PRO A 379 7.14 18.06 15.41
CA PRO A 379 5.84 18.47 14.88
C PRO A 379 4.71 18.30 15.92
N SER A 380 4.91 17.41 16.92
CA SER A 380 3.98 17.22 18.04
C SER A 380 3.84 18.45 18.96
N ASN A 381 4.65 19.51 18.80
CA ASN A 381 4.44 20.79 19.47
C ASN A 381 3.09 21.43 19.09
N ILE A 382 2.44 20.99 18.04
CA ILE A 382 1.08 21.42 17.69
C ILE A 382 0.07 21.07 18.80
N LEU A 383 0.31 20.04 19.59
CA LEU A 383 -0.53 19.66 20.73
C LEU A 383 -0.52 20.69 21.88
N LEU A 384 0.41 21.64 21.83
CA LEU A 384 0.55 22.72 22.80
C LEU A 384 -0.14 24.02 22.35
N ARG A 385 -0.69 24.04 21.14
CA ARG A 385 -1.34 25.18 20.52
C ARG A 385 -2.84 25.23 20.86
#